data_4e4f226757cd302e5cacfce9c5aee610
#
_entry.id   4e4f226757cd302e5cacfce9c5aee610
#
_cell.length_a   1.000
_cell.length_b   1.000
_cell.length_c   1.000
_cell.angle_alpha   90.00
_cell.angle_beta   90.00
_cell.angle_gamma   90.00
#
_symmetry.space_group_name_H-M   'P 1'
#
loop_
_entity.id
_entity.type
_entity.pdbx_description
1 polymer ?
#
loop_
_entity_poly.entity_id
_entity_poly.type
_entity_poly.pdbx_seq_one_letter_code
_entity_poly.pdbx_strand_id
1 'polypeptide(L)'
;QRQMCIRDSSTASSVYEARLALEEFGSKAHTYSPAYTEQDFPEIMRCSSHITFNSMQQFERFYPMVVAEGSGISCGIRVNPEYSEVETELYNPCAPGTRFGITADLLPEALPQGIEGFHCHCHCESSSYELERTLEHLEAKFAHWFPQIKWLNLGGGHLMTRKDYDTEHLIRLLQGLKARYPHLRIILEPGSAFTWQTGVLTS
;
A
#
# COMPACT_ATOMS: atom_id res chain seq x y z
N GLN A 1 23.14 4.38 -6.57
CA GLN A 1 21.84 3.90 -7.10
C GLN A 1 20.84 3.51 -5.98
N ARG A 2 21.26 2.84 -4.88
CA ARG A 2 20.36 2.48 -3.77
C ARG A 2 19.82 3.68 -2.99
N GLN A 3 20.57 4.78 -2.90
CA GLN A 3 20.11 5.99 -2.20
C GLN A 3 19.05 6.78 -2.98
N MET A 4 19.00 6.65 -4.30
CA MET A 4 17.98 7.32 -5.11
C MET A 4 16.58 6.71 -4.91
N CYS A 5 16.46 5.40 -4.79
CA CYS A 5 15.16 4.74 -4.56
C CYS A 5 14.52 5.08 -3.20
N ILE A 6 15.31 5.42 -2.17
CA ILE A 6 14.82 5.81 -0.85
C ILE A 6 14.26 7.24 -0.83
N ARG A 7 14.64 8.07 -1.81
CA ARG A 7 14.23 9.47 -1.92
C ARG A 7 13.05 9.72 -2.86
N ASP A 8 12.61 8.70 -3.60
CA ASP A 8 11.63 8.90 -4.67
C ASP A 8 10.21 9.05 -4.15
N SER A 9 9.87 8.49 -2.98
CA SER A 9 8.56 8.61 -2.36
C SER A 9 8.58 8.17 -0.89
N SER A 10 7.64 8.69 -0.12
CA SER A 10 7.31 8.22 1.22
C SER A 10 5.85 7.78 1.25
N THR A 11 5.47 7.04 2.29
CA THR A 11 4.06 6.68 2.51
C THR A 11 3.46 7.57 3.59
N ALA A 12 2.18 7.84 3.48
CA ALA A 12 1.45 8.69 4.42
C ALA A 12 0.07 8.10 4.72
N SER A 13 -0.34 8.14 5.98
CA SER A 13 -1.66 7.72 6.45
C SER A 13 -2.54 8.90 6.93
N SER A 14 -2.03 10.11 6.78
CA SER A 14 -2.73 11.35 7.14
C SER A 14 -2.27 12.53 6.28
N VAL A 15 -3.05 13.62 6.30
CA VAL A 15 -2.67 14.89 5.65
C VAL A 15 -1.35 15.42 6.20
N TYR A 16 -1.09 15.23 7.49
CA TYR A 16 0.14 15.73 8.14
C TYR A 16 1.37 14.98 7.67
N GLU A 17 1.29 13.66 7.54
CA GLU A 17 2.39 12.85 7.01
C GLU A 17 2.63 13.12 5.52
N ALA A 18 1.57 13.30 4.72
CA ALA A 18 1.70 13.67 3.32
C ALA A 18 2.37 15.04 3.14
N ARG A 19 2.04 16.01 4.01
CA ARG A 19 2.68 17.32 4.05
C ARG A 19 4.15 17.20 4.44
N LEU A 20 4.47 16.43 5.50
CA LEU A 20 5.83 16.18 5.95
C LEU A 20 6.68 15.57 4.82
N ALA A 21 6.12 14.63 4.04
CA ALA A 21 6.79 14.06 2.89
C ALA A 21 7.19 15.13 1.87
N LEU A 22 6.27 16.02 1.53
CA LEU A 22 6.53 17.06 0.56
C LEU A 22 7.52 18.12 1.07
N GLU A 23 7.37 18.55 2.33
CA GLU A 23 8.15 19.64 2.91
C GLU A 23 9.57 19.23 3.30
N GLU A 24 9.73 18.03 3.89
CA GLU A 24 11.02 17.60 4.44
C GLU A 24 11.80 16.65 3.50
N PHE A 25 11.08 15.82 2.73
CA PHE A 25 11.73 14.89 1.79
C PHE A 25 11.74 15.42 0.35
N GLY A 26 10.98 16.48 0.06
CA GLY A 26 10.89 17.07 -1.28
C GLY A 26 10.23 16.15 -2.31
N SER A 27 9.46 15.15 -1.85
CA SER A 27 8.78 14.18 -2.70
C SER A 27 7.31 14.06 -2.33
N LYS A 28 6.46 13.78 -3.34
CA LYS A 28 5.05 13.51 -3.12
C LYS A 28 4.84 12.11 -2.56
N ALA A 29 3.94 11.98 -1.59
CA ALA A 29 3.66 10.74 -0.89
C ALA A 29 2.81 9.74 -1.70
N HIS A 30 2.89 8.47 -1.30
CA HIS A 30 1.85 7.48 -1.51
C HIS A 30 0.92 7.51 -0.30
N THR A 31 -0.30 8.01 -0.47
CA THR A 31 -1.21 8.25 0.64
C THR A 31 -2.33 7.24 0.66
N TYR A 32 -2.53 6.63 1.82
CA TYR A 32 -3.67 5.79 2.14
C TYR A 32 -4.30 6.26 3.45
N SER A 33 -5.62 6.42 3.48
CA SER A 33 -6.38 6.58 4.71
C SER A 33 -7.68 5.79 4.65
N PRO A 34 -8.09 5.13 5.75
CA PRO A 34 -9.37 4.42 5.79
C PRO A 34 -10.56 5.37 5.54
N ALA A 35 -10.42 6.65 5.86
CA ALA A 35 -11.44 7.67 5.61
C ALA A 35 -10.78 9.00 5.25
N TYR A 36 -11.11 9.53 4.09
CA TYR A 36 -10.77 10.90 3.70
C TYR A 36 -11.92 11.85 4.07
N THR A 37 -11.56 13.08 4.44
CA THR A 37 -12.53 14.18 4.63
C THR A 37 -12.47 15.13 3.44
N GLU A 38 -13.58 15.79 3.13
CA GLU A 38 -13.60 16.82 2.07
C GLU A 38 -12.70 18.01 2.41
N GLN A 39 -12.52 18.27 3.69
CA GLN A 39 -11.67 19.34 4.17
C GLN A 39 -10.19 19.07 3.90
N ASP A 40 -9.72 17.85 4.14
CA ASP A 40 -8.29 17.50 4.02
C ASP A 40 -7.91 17.05 2.61
N PHE A 41 -8.87 16.57 1.82
CA PHE A 41 -8.58 15.92 0.55
C PHE A 41 -7.87 16.83 -0.47
N PRO A 42 -8.17 18.13 -0.61
CA PRO A 42 -7.40 19.03 -1.48
C PRO A 42 -5.91 19.08 -1.12
N GLU A 43 -5.59 19.14 0.17
CA GLU A 43 -4.21 19.16 0.63
C GLU A 43 -3.53 17.79 0.42
N ILE A 44 -4.25 16.69 0.62
CA ILE A 44 -3.77 15.34 0.31
C ILE A 44 -3.43 15.24 -1.17
N MET A 45 -4.27 15.73 -2.09
CA MET A 45 -3.98 15.75 -3.53
C MET A 45 -2.72 16.55 -3.84
N ARG A 46 -2.54 17.72 -3.22
CA ARG A 46 -1.35 18.55 -3.41
C ARG A 46 -0.06 17.81 -3.04
N CYS A 47 -0.11 17.03 -1.95
CA CYS A 47 1.04 16.36 -1.35
C CYS A 47 1.27 14.93 -1.84
N SER A 48 0.37 14.36 -2.67
CA SER A 48 0.41 12.95 -3.05
C SER A 48 0.69 12.74 -4.54
N SER A 49 1.47 11.71 -4.85
CA SER A 49 1.65 11.15 -6.20
C SER A 49 0.74 9.94 -6.45
N HIS A 50 0.42 9.23 -5.37
CA HIS A 50 -0.49 8.09 -5.37
C HIS A 50 -1.50 8.27 -4.25
N ILE A 51 -2.78 7.98 -4.52
CA ILE A 51 -3.85 7.97 -3.51
C ILE A 51 -4.55 6.62 -3.57
N THR A 52 -4.59 5.95 -2.44
CA THR A 52 -5.29 4.67 -2.28
C THR A 52 -6.60 4.89 -1.53
N PHE A 53 -7.70 4.46 -2.13
CA PHE A 53 -9.02 4.48 -1.53
C PHE A 53 -9.33 3.16 -0.81
N ASN A 54 -10.08 3.26 0.27
CA ASN A 54 -10.41 2.10 1.10
C ASN A 54 -11.64 1.33 0.61
N SER A 55 -12.49 1.95 -0.22
CA SER A 55 -13.71 1.36 -0.76
C SER A 55 -14.08 1.99 -2.10
N MET A 56 -14.93 1.31 -2.87
CA MET A 56 -15.46 1.87 -4.12
C MET A 56 -16.25 3.16 -3.88
N GLN A 57 -17.04 3.24 -2.81
CA GLN A 57 -17.77 4.45 -2.43
C GLN A 57 -16.84 5.64 -2.16
N GLN A 58 -15.70 5.37 -1.50
CA GLN A 58 -14.71 6.42 -1.26
C GLN A 58 -14.06 6.86 -2.59
N PHE A 59 -13.75 5.93 -3.48
CA PHE A 59 -13.25 6.23 -4.82
C PHE A 59 -14.26 7.08 -5.60
N GLU A 60 -15.51 6.66 -5.71
CA GLU A 60 -16.57 7.37 -6.43
C GLU A 60 -16.77 8.80 -5.90
N ARG A 61 -16.66 8.98 -4.59
CA ARG A 61 -16.82 10.30 -3.95
C ARG A 61 -15.67 11.26 -4.28
N PHE A 62 -14.43 10.79 -4.24
CA PHE A 62 -13.25 11.66 -4.27
C PHE A 62 -12.53 11.68 -5.63
N TYR A 63 -12.66 10.65 -6.44
CA TYR A 63 -11.99 10.59 -7.75
C TYR A 63 -12.38 11.75 -8.70
N PRO A 64 -13.63 12.24 -8.73
CA PRO A 64 -13.96 13.43 -9.53
C PRO A 64 -13.13 14.66 -9.18
N MET A 65 -12.73 14.83 -7.92
CA MET A 65 -11.84 15.92 -7.51
C MET A 65 -10.43 15.75 -8.06
N VAL A 66 -9.92 14.51 -8.08
CA VAL A 66 -8.60 14.17 -8.66
C VAL A 66 -8.59 14.48 -10.16
N VAL A 67 -9.66 14.14 -10.87
CA VAL A 67 -9.80 14.41 -12.31
C VAL A 67 -9.86 15.92 -12.58
N ALA A 68 -10.63 16.66 -11.79
CA ALA A 68 -10.79 18.11 -11.94
C ALA A 68 -9.47 18.86 -11.71
N GLU A 69 -8.64 18.39 -10.78
CA GLU A 69 -7.33 18.97 -10.47
C GLU A 69 -6.31 18.74 -11.60
N GLY A 70 -6.45 17.64 -12.38
CA GLY A 70 -5.56 17.32 -13.50
C GLY A 70 -4.09 17.07 -13.09
N SER A 71 -3.86 16.72 -11.83
CA SER A 71 -2.51 16.64 -11.20
C SER A 71 -1.69 15.40 -11.56
N GLY A 72 -2.26 14.47 -12.35
CA GLY A 72 -1.58 13.22 -12.71
C GLY A 72 -1.39 12.24 -11.54
N ILE A 73 -2.21 12.35 -10.49
CA ILE A 73 -2.20 11.44 -9.34
C ILE A 73 -2.66 10.04 -9.80
N SER A 74 -1.85 9.03 -9.49
CA SER A 74 -2.22 7.63 -9.72
C SER A 74 -3.11 7.13 -8.57
N CYS A 75 -4.33 6.72 -8.89
CA CYS A 75 -5.28 6.23 -7.90
C CYS A 75 -5.29 4.72 -7.83
N GLY A 76 -5.53 4.18 -6.64
CA GLY A 76 -5.67 2.75 -6.40
C GLY A 76 -6.72 2.45 -5.34
N ILE A 77 -6.92 1.16 -5.12
CA ILE A 77 -7.85 0.67 -4.11
C ILE A 77 -7.15 -0.31 -3.17
N ARG A 78 -7.45 -0.21 -1.87
CA ARG A 78 -6.99 -1.21 -0.91
C ARG A 78 -7.83 -2.45 -1.05
N VAL A 79 -7.15 -3.59 -1.25
CA VAL A 79 -7.76 -4.92 -1.36
C VAL A 79 -7.47 -5.75 -0.11
N ASN A 80 -8.43 -6.57 0.26
CA ASN A 80 -8.34 -7.47 1.40
C ASN A 80 -8.39 -8.92 0.91
N PRO A 81 -7.28 -9.68 0.98
CA PRO A 81 -7.25 -11.08 0.58
C PRO A 81 -7.93 -12.02 1.59
N GLU A 82 -8.47 -11.47 2.71
CA GLU A 82 -9.09 -12.22 3.80
C GLU A 82 -8.13 -13.26 4.41
N TYR A 83 -6.85 -12.90 4.42
CA TYR A 83 -5.78 -13.70 4.99
C TYR A 83 -4.72 -12.81 5.64
N SER A 84 -4.36 -13.11 6.86
CA SER A 84 -3.25 -12.50 7.61
C SER A 84 -2.85 -13.44 8.74
N GLU A 85 -1.57 -13.53 9.03
CA GLU A 85 -1.00 -14.31 10.13
C GLU A 85 -0.69 -13.46 11.37
N VAL A 86 -1.22 -12.24 11.43
CA VAL A 86 -1.10 -11.40 12.62
C VAL A 86 -1.88 -12.04 13.76
N GLU A 87 -1.16 -12.51 14.80
CA GLU A 87 -1.73 -13.26 15.92
C GLU A 87 -2.74 -12.44 16.75
N THR A 88 -2.44 -11.16 16.95
CA THR A 88 -3.32 -10.28 17.73
C THR A 88 -4.46 -9.77 16.85
N GLU A 89 -5.69 -10.22 17.12
CA GLU A 89 -6.88 -9.87 16.34
C GLU A 89 -7.05 -8.35 16.16
N LEU A 90 -6.73 -7.57 17.20
CA LEU A 90 -6.79 -6.10 17.16
C LEU A 90 -5.91 -5.48 16.07
N TYR A 91 -4.79 -6.11 15.76
CA TYR A 91 -3.83 -5.66 14.74
C TYR A 91 -3.97 -6.42 13.42
N ASN A 92 -4.88 -7.39 13.33
CA ASN A 92 -5.12 -8.15 12.12
C ASN A 92 -6.01 -7.35 11.15
N PRO A 93 -5.45 -6.81 10.05
CA PRO A 93 -6.21 -5.97 9.13
C PRO A 93 -7.16 -6.79 8.25
N CYS A 94 -7.08 -8.11 8.29
CA CYS A 94 -7.94 -9.04 7.54
C CYS A 94 -8.91 -9.82 8.44
N ALA A 95 -9.05 -9.43 9.72
CA ALA A 95 -10.00 -10.06 10.63
C ALA A 95 -11.43 -9.97 10.07
N PRO A 96 -12.31 -10.98 10.34
CA PRO A 96 -13.69 -10.91 9.92
C PRO A 96 -14.39 -9.64 10.41
N GLY A 97 -15.11 -8.95 9.52
CA GLY A 97 -15.77 -7.68 9.83
C GLY A 97 -14.85 -6.46 9.89
N THR A 98 -13.58 -6.60 9.53
CA THR A 98 -12.69 -5.45 9.37
C THR A 98 -13.23 -4.48 8.32
N ARG A 99 -12.92 -3.19 8.51
CA ARG A 99 -13.25 -2.14 7.54
C ARG A 99 -12.10 -1.82 6.58
N PHE A 100 -10.98 -2.54 6.66
CA PHE A 100 -9.78 -2.27 5.89
C PHE A 100 -9.78 -2.98 4.54
N GLY A 101 -9.96 -2.19 3.48
CA GLY A 101 -9.94 -2.69 2.11
C GLY A 101 -11.21 -3.40 1.69
N ILE A 102 -11.26 -3.76 0.43
CA ILE A 102 -12.42 -4.41 -0.19
C ILE A 102 -12.07 -5.86 -0.55
N THR A 103 -13.02 -6.75 -0.35
CA THR A 103 -12.90 -8.15 -0.73
C THR A 103 -13.19 -8.34 -2.22
N ALA A 104 -12.77 -9.47 -2.79
CA ALA A 104 -12.86 -9.71 -4.23
C ALA A 104 -14.31 -9.71 -4.76
N ASP A 105 -15.26 -10.18 -3.95
CA ASP A 105 -16.69 -10.20 -4.29
C ASP A 105 -17.34 -8.81 -4.41
N LEU A 106 -16.69 -7.79 -3.87
CA LEU A 106 -17.15 -6.40 -3.94
C LEU A 106 -16.52 -5.59 -5.08
N LEU A 107 -15.52 -6.17 -5.78
CA LEU A 107 -14.91 -5.52 -6.95
C LEU A 107 -15.68 -5.83 -8.24
N PRO A 108 -15.92 -4.84 -9.10
CA PRO A 108 -16.48 -5.10 -10.43
C PRO A 108 -15.47 -5.83 -11.30
N GLU A 109 -15.92 -6.69 -12.22
CA GLU A 109 -15.06 -7.44 -13.14
C GLU A 109 -14.15 -6.53 -13.97
N ALA A 110 -14.69 -5.42 -14.47
CA ALA A 110 -13.92 -4.35 -15.09
C ALA A 110 -13.71 -3.22 -14.08
N LEU A 111 -12.45 -2.91 -13.76
CA LEU A 111 -12.17 -1.81 -12.86
C LEU A 111 -12.60 -0.47 -13.47
N PRO A 112 -13.18 0.44 -12.68
CA PRO A 112 -13.49 1.79 -13.13
C PRO A 112 -12.24 2.50 -13.63
N GLN A 113 -12.43 3.34 -14.66
CA GLN A 113 -11.37 4.21 -15.14
C GLN A 113 -10.80 5.05 -14.00
N GLY A 114 -9.47 5.05 -13.88
CA GLY A 114 -8.75 5.77 -12.83
C GLY A 114 -8.23 4.89 -11.71
N ILE A 115 -8.69 3.66 -11.55
CA ILE A 115 -8.04 2.69 -10.66
C ILE A 115 -6.84 2.10 -11.42
N GLU A 116 -5.64 2.47 -10.98
CA GLU A 116 -4.37 2.09 -11.59
C GLU A 116 -3.55 1.12 -10.74
N GLY A 117 -3.99 0.82 -9.53
CA GLY A 117 -3.24 -0.07 -8.67
C GLY A 117 -4.03 -0.65 -7.50
N PHE A 118 -3.45 -1.69 -6.91
CA PHE A 118 -3.93 -2.31 -5.68
C PHE A 118 -2.94 -2.10 -4.54
N HIS A 119 -3.49 -1.90 -3.33
CA HIS A 119 -2.76 -1.85 -2.08
C HIS A 119 -3.24 -2.97 -1.15
N CYS A 120 -2.35 -3.89 -0.81
CA CYS A 120 -2.60 -5.02 0.07
C CYS A 120 -1.71 -4.89 1.30
N HIS A 121 -2.27 -4.44 2.43
CA HIS A 121 -1.53 -4.30 3.69
C HIS A 121 -2.09 -5.26 4.73
N CYS A 122 -1.40 -6.41 4.92
CA CYS A 122 -1.85 -7.54 5.73
C CYS A 122 -0.86 -7.95 6.81
N HIS A 123 0.23 -7.21 7.00
CA HIS A 123 1.36 -7.59 7.85
C HIS A 123 1.59 -6.64 9.01
N CYS A 124 2.05 -7.21 10.12
CA CYS A 124 2.60 -6.49 11.27
C CYS A 124 3.75 -7.33 11.83
N GLU A 125 4.98 -6.79 11.80
CA GLU A 125 6.21 -7.46 12.24
C GLU A 125 6.46 -8.86 11.62
N SER A 126 6.11 -9.01 10.36
CA SER A 126 6.11 -10.28 9.64
C SER A 126 7.44 -10.58 8.94
N SER A 127 7.67 -11.87 8.65
CA SER A 127 8.77 -12.37 7.85
C SER A 127 8.42 -12.43 6.36
N SER A 128 9.39 -12.84 5.54
CA SER A 128 9.19 -13.07 4.10
C SER A 128 8.30 -14.28 3.80
N TYR A 129 8.22 -15.22 4.74
CA TYR A 129 7.39 -16.44 4.59
C TYR A 129 5.90 -16.15 4.77
N GLU A 130 5.53 -15.24 5.70
CA GLU A 130 4.14 -14.76 5.79
C GLU A 130 3.76 -13.98 4.53
N LEU A 131 4.68 -13.20 3.96
CA LEU A 131 4.44 -12.51 2.69
C LEU A 131 4.17 -13.50 1.56
N GLU A 132 4.94 -14.59 1.46
CA GLU A 132 4.75 -15.64 0.46
C GLU A 132 3.32 -16.19 0.51
N ARG A 133 2.87 -16.60 1.68
CA ARG A 133 1.50 -17.13 1.87
C ARG A 133 0.42 -16.07 1.60
N THR A 134 0.66 -14.82 2.00
CA THR A 134 -0.24 -13.72 1.66
C THR A 134 -0.35 -13.50 0.16
N LEU A 135 0.76 -13.60 -0.58
CA LEU A 135 0.75 -13.49 -2.04
C LEU A 135 -0.03 -14.62 -2.69
N GLU A 136 0.04 -15.85 -2.18
CA GLU A 136 -0.78 -16.96 -2.67
C GLU A 136 -2.27 -16.66 -2.57
N HIS A 137 -2.72 -16.15 -1.42
CA HIS A 137 -4.10 -15.74 -1.22
C HIS A 137 -4.50 -14.53 -2.07
N LEU A 138 -3.60 -13.55 -2.20
CA LEU A 138 -3.83 -12.38 -3.02
C LEU A 138 -3.95 -12.74 -4.50
N GLU A 139 -3.04 -13.56 -5.01
CA GLU A 139 -3.08 -14.02 -6.41
C GLU A 139 -4.32 -14.89 -6.68
N ALA A 140 -4.67 -15.80 -5.76
CA ALA A 140 -5.84 -16.65 -5.91
C ALA A 140 -7.16 -15.85 -6.04
N LYS A 141 -7.26 -14.71 -5.34
CA LYS A 141 -8.48 -13.89 -5.32
C LYS A 141 -8.46 -12.73 -6.32
N PHE A 142 -7.29 -12.13 -6.59
CA PHE A 142 -7.21 -10.85 -7.29
C PHE A 142 -6.39 -10.87 -8.59
N ALA A 143 -5.71 -11.97 -8.93
CA ALA A 143 -4.80 -12.00 -10.08
C ALA A 143 -5.48 -11.68 -11.41
N HIS A 144 -6.78 -11.95 -11.58
CA HIS A 144 -7.48 -11.67 -12.82
C HIS A 144 -7.64 -10.16 -13.11
N TRP A 145 -7.52 -9.30 -12.08
CA TRP A 145 -7.48 -7.84 -12.27
C TRP A 145 -6.06 -7.30 -12.51
N PHE A 146 -5.02 -8.08 -12.26
CA PHE A 146 -3.65 -7.58 -12.41
C PHE A 146 -3.35 -7.04 -13.81
N PRO A 147 -3.88 -7.59 -14.91
CA PRO A 147 -3.71 -6.97 -16.23
C PRO A 147 -4.31 -5.56 -16.37
N GLN A 148 -5.23 -5.16 -15.48
CA GLN A 148 -5.91 -3.87 -15.52
C GLN A 148 -5.18 -2.79 -14.70
N ILE A 149 -4.15 -3.14 -13.93
CA ILE A 149 -3.45 -2.23 -13.03
C ILE A 149 -1.98 -2.04 -13.42
N LYS A 150 -1.37 -0.96 -12.97
CA LYS A 150 0.04 -0.59 -13.25
C LYS A 150 0.97 -0.88 -12.08
N TRP A 151 0.43 -0.91 -10.86
CA TRP A 151 1.21 -1.14 -9.65
C TRP A 151 0.47 -1.99 -8.62
N LEU A 152 1.28 -2.71 -7.84
CA LEU A 152 0.84 -3.51 -6.70
C LEU A 152 1.68 -3.12 -5.48
N ASN A 153 1.04 -2.53 -4.49
CA ASN A 153 1.65 -2.16 -3.22
C ASN A 153 1.32 -3.24 -2.18
N LEU A 154 2.35 -3.87 -1.66
CA LEU A 154 2.25 -4.97 -0.70
C LEU A 154 2.26 -4.48 0.77
N GLY A 155 2.20 -3.16 0.97
CA GLY A 155 2.14 -2.55 2.29
C GLY A 155 3.43 -2.65 3.09
N GLY A 156 3.30 -2.42 4.38
CA GLY A 156 4.37 -2.47 5.36
C GLY A 156 4.31 -3.70 6.26
N GLY A 157 4.97 -3.60 7.43
CA GLY A 157 5.03 -4.68 8.42
C GLY A 157 6.16 -5.68 8.20
N HIS A 158 7.02 -5.46 7.21
CA HIS A 158 8.17 -6.32 6.89
C HIS A 158 9.42 -5.84 7.64
N LEU A 159 9.94 -6.65 8.57
CA LEU A 159 11.14 -6.31 9.36
C LEU A 159 12.43 -6.71 8.66
N MET A 160 12.58 -6.32 7.38
CA MET A 160 13.66 -6.77 6.50
C MET A 160 15.07 -6.34 6.90
N THR A 161 15.23 -5.48 7.90
CA THR A 161 16.52 -5.07 8.46
C THR A 161 16.91 -5.85 9.73
N ARG A 162 16.00 -6.68 10.24
CA ARG A 162 16.30 -7.56 11.36
C ARG A 162 17.30 -8.65 10.96
N LYS A 163 18.21 -9.03 11.88
CA LYS A 163 19.26 -10.03 11.61
C LYS A 163 18.74 -11.42 11.27
N ASP A 164 17.57 -11.78 11.79
CA ASP A 164 16.92 -13.07 11.60
C ASP A 164 15.92 -13.07 10.41
N TYR A 165 15.85 -11.98 9.65
CA TYR A 165 14.96 -11.89 8.49
C TYR A 165 15.64 -12.48 7.24
N ASP A 166 14.97 -13.41 6.57
CA ASP A 166 15.47 -14.02 5.32
C ASP A 166 15.25 -13.06 4.13
N THR A 167 16.23 -12.17 3.95
CA THR A 167 16.21 -11.17 2.87
C THR A 167 16.39 -11.82 1.48
N GLU A 168 17.13 -12.92 1.40
CA GLU A 168 17.32 -13.64 0.12
C GLU A 168 16.01 -14.29 -0.33
N HIS A 169 15.25 -14.86 0.62
CA HIS A 169 13.91 -15.37 0.33
C HIS A 169 12.98 -14.25 -0.16
N LEU A 170 12.97 -13.10 0.50
CA LEU A 170 12.19 -11.93 0.04
C LEU A 170 12.55 -11.54 -1.40
N ILE A 171 13.86 -11.47 -1.71
CA ILE A 171 14.32 -11.11 -3.06
C ILE A 171 13.83 -12.11 -4.09
N ARG A 172 13.96 -13.42 -3.83
CA ARG A 172 13.48 -14.47 -4.74
C ARG A 172 11.97 -14.39 -4.95
N LEU A 173 11.22 -14.15 -3.88
CA LEU A 173 9.77 -14.01 -3.91
C LEU A 173 9.33 -12.83 -4.80
N LEU A 174 9.93 -11.66 -4.60
CA LEU A 174 9.62 -10.46 -5.39
C LEU A 174 10.07 -10.60 -6.87
N GLN A 175 11.19 -11.26 -7.12
CA GLN A 175 11.64 -11.57 -8.48
C GLN A 175 10.67 -12.53 -9.18
N GLY A 176 10.18 -13.55 -8.47
CA GLY A 176 9.16 -14.47 -8.96
C GLY A 176 7.85 -13.77 -9.30
N LEU A 177 7.37 -12.90 -8.40
CA LEU A 177 6.18 -12.07 -8.65
C LEU A 177 6.37 -11.18 -9.88
N LYS A 178 7.53 -10.50 -9.98
CA LYS A 178 7.85 -9.64 -11.12
C LYS A 178 7.99 -10.41 -12.44
N ALA A 179 8.45 -11.66 -12.39
CA ALA A 179 8.51 -12.52 -13.57
C ALA A 179 7.11 -12.92 -14.07
N ARG A 180 6.16 -13.19 -13.15
CA ARG A 180 4.76 -13.50 -13.50
C ARG A 180 4.01 -12.26 -14.03
N TYR A 181 4.31 -11.09 -13.46
CA TYR A 181 3.62 -9.81 -13.79
C TYR A 181 4.63 -8.71 -14.14
N PRO A 182 5.31 -8.80 -15.30
CA PRO A 182 6.42 -7.91 -15.64
C PRO A 182 6.01 -6.44 -15.82
N HIS A 183 4.73 -6.15 -16.10
CA HIS A 183 4.20 -4.80 -16.24
C HIS A 183 3.94 -4.11 -14.89
N LEU A 184 3.75 -4.87 -13.79
CA LEU A 184 3.45 -4.30 -12.49
C LEU A 184 4.69 -3.66 -11.83
N ARG A 185 4.55 -2.44 -11.35
CA ARG A 185 5.47 -1.87 -10.36
C ARG A 185 5.11 -2.45 -8.99
N ILE A 186 6.06 -3.12 -8.34
CA ILE A 186 5.89 -3.65 -6.99
C ILE A 186 6.41 -2.61 -5.99
N ILE A 187 5.61 -2.34 -4.96
CA ILE A 187 5.88 -1.35 -3.92
C ILE A 187 5.81 -2.04 -2.56
N LEU A 188 6.74 -1.70 -1.67
CA LEU A 188 6.75 -2.08 -0.26
C LEU A 188 6.84 -0.82 0.60
N GLU A 189 6.23 -0.84 1.79
CA GLU A 189 6.16 0.28 2.73
C GLU A 189 6.77 -0.07 4.11
N PRO A 190 8.04 -0.49 4.19
CA PRO A 190 8.64 -1.01 5.43
C PRO A 190 8.98 0.13 6.40
N GLY A 191 8.05 0.58 7.22
CA GLY A 191 8.26 1.65 8.21
C GLY A 191 9.18 1.24 9.34
N SER A 192 8.76 0.26 10.16
CA SER A 192 9.52 -0.21 11.33
C SER A 192 10.93 -0.72 11.00
N ALA A 193 11.12 -1.28 9.81
CA ALA A 193 12.44 -1.76 9.38
C ALA A 193 13.49 -0.65 9.30
N PHE A 194 13.10 0.59 9.00
CA PHE A 194 14.03 1.73 8.95
C PHE A 194 14.34 2.31 10.34
N THR A 195 13.40 2.18 11.28
CA THR A 195 13.54 2.76 12.63
C THR A 195 13.91 1.73 13.70
N TRP A 196 14.06 0.45 13.32
CA TRP A 196 14.40 -0.63 14.24
C TRP A 196 15.73 -0.36 14.96
N GLN A 197 15.69 -0.29 16.29
CA GLN A 197 16.85 -0.07 17.16
C GLN A 197 17.67 1.21 16.85
N THR A 198 17.07 2.22 16.25
CA THR A 198 17.76 3.48 15.93
C THR A 198 17.75 4.47 17.10
N GLY A 199 16.97 4.23 18.13
CA GLY A 199 16.86 5.10 19.29
C GLY A 199 15.83 4.62 20.30
N VAL A 200 15.63 5.42 21.33
CA VAL A 200 14.63 5.21 22.37
C VAL A 200 13.78 6.46 22.52
N LEU A 201 12.48 6.28 22.74
CA LEU A 201 11.60 7.37 23.12
C LEU A 201 11.68 7.55 24.64
N THR A 202 12.08 8.74 25.08
CA THR A 202 12.04 9.15 26.50
C THR A 202 10.82 10.02 26.73
N SER A 203 10.04 9.68 27.74
CA SER A 203 8.84 10.44 28.17
C SER A 203 9.03 11.01 29.58
#